data_2d13b04780d6b666d44d40a9c67b35e0
#
_entry.id   2d13b04780d6b666d44d40a9c67b35e0
#
_cell.length_a   1.000
_cell.length_b   1.000
_cell.length_c   1.000
_cell.angle_alpha   90.00
_cell.angle_beta   90.00
_cell.angle_gamma   90.00
#
_symmetry.space_group_name_H-M   'P 1'
#
loop_
_entity.id
_entity.type
_entity.pdbx_description
1 polymer ?
#
loop_
_entity_poly.entity_id
_entity_poly.type
_entity_poly.pdbx_seq_one_letter_code
_entity_poly.pdbx_strand_id
1 'polypeptide(L)'
;SSYPRELAVYSDELRYLDVARSLLQGRGLRVRNMPSDYQKILYPLCILPALLLRTTAAQITAIGWLNAVYMASAVFPAYALARAMRLNPRRTAFLVGVTAVLPTMSAAATFMSETVFLPLSLWQVYFFLRAMLAAPRARVGWCAAAGAFCYLLYLNKEVALYYLIAWVLVRGWVWWHDKAGWRAELACNAALLGSFLACFVLAKVTLFRGLGNSYNQTGWLTGEQWRFLPFALVCDALFTVLAFWVYPVLLPLCGLHRPRRGSDARRTQLPLFLLLCLGIGVAVIAWSITVREDLHDPSPRQHMRYLEPLLIPLLAVMMETLDEALTPARKRLLAALTALWGIGFIVVCRAIGAGAGDNTLLQWFDFVADRTDRLPGGSQTLWLAVWRVCIVLGVAVLGAVLVRHRGRRVLAAAALVLCAACYLGECALVPFDSPINRTGLLFYNTLFDENACCHLALGMGFADTINDFEHRTLEECRALGVNDSMIHEDFMIGSADLSIDAVCDGGKVVPIFRNGTWAF
;
A
#
# COMPACT_ATOMS: atom_id res chain seq x y z
N SER A 1 -24.76 11.68 -1.70
CA SER A 1 -23.73 10.87 -1.06
C SER A 1 -23.09 9.99 -2.09
N SER A 2 -21.86 10.23 -2.41
CA SER A 2 -21.01 9.47 -3.32
C SER A 2 -20.41 8.22 -2.68
N TYR A 3 -21.05 7.66 -1.67
CA TYR A 3 -20.54 6.47 -1.00
C TYR A 3 -20.87 5.23 -1.83
N PRO A 4 -19.90 4.42 -2.25
CA PRO A 4 -20.22 3.20 -2.97
C PRO A 4 -21.04 2.28 -2.05
N ARG A 5 -22.23 1.95 -2.52
CA ARG A 5 -23.09 0.94 -1.87
C ARG A 5 -22.75 -0.47 -2.34
N GLU A 6 -21.65 -0.60 -3.05
CA GLU A 6 -21.26 -1.76 -3.84
C GLU A 6 -19.79 -2.05 -3.63
N LEU A 7 -19.38 -3.31 -3.83
CA LEU A 7 -17.98 -3.71 -3.86
C LEU A 7 -17.31 -3.13 -5.09
N ALA A 8 -16.06 -2.70 -4.96
CA ALA A 8 -15.26 -2.25 -6.09
C ALA A 8 -14.72 -3.42 -6.95
N VAL A 9 -15.08 -4.65 -6.57
CA VAL A 9 -14.73 -5.92 -7.26
C VAL A 9 -13.21 -6.17 -7.30
N TYR A 10 -12.49 -5.74 -6.28
CA TYR A 10 -11.11 -6.20 -6.07
C TYR A 10 -11.12 -7.60 -5.44
N SER A 11 -10.26 -8.47 -5.92
CA SER A 11 -10.13 -9.84 -5.39
C SER A 11 -9.90 -9.90 -3.88
N ASP A 12 -9.19 -8.94 -3.34
CA ASP A 12 -8.90 -8.87 -1.91
C ASP A 12 -10.15 -8.52 -1.08
N GLU A 13 -11.13 -7.76 -1.61
CA GLU A 13 -12.36 -7.41 -0.89
C GLU A 13 -13.17 -8.65 -0.51
N LEU A 14 -13.41 -9.51 -1.49
CA LEU A 14 -14.15 -10.77 -1.26
C LEU A 14 -13.39 -11.69 -0.31
N ARG A 15 -12.07 -11.77 -0.46
CA ARG A 15 -11.23 -12.59 0.42
C ARG A 15 -11.27 -12.11 1.87
N TYR A 16 -11.25 -10.81 2.11
CA TYR A 16 -11.39 -10.26 3.47
C TYR A 16 -12.76 -10.55 4.07
N LEU A 17 -13.82 -10.45 3.27
CA LEU A 17 -15.19 -10.77 3.69
C LEU A 17 -15.35 -12.25 4.01
N ASP A 18 -14.82 -13.14 3.17
CA ASP A 18 -14.84 -14.58 3.38
C ASP A 18 -14.16 -14.98 4.69
N VAL A 19 -12.94 -14.50 4.89
CA VAL A 19 -12.19 -14.76 6.13
C VAL A 19 -12.95 -14.23 7.33
N ALA A 20 -13.48 -13.01 7.26
CA ALA A 20 -14.24 -12.42 8.36
C ALA A 20 -15.51 -13.22 8.68
N ARG A 21 -16.30 -13.61 7.68
CA ARG A 21 -17.50 -14.45 7.86
C ARG A 21 -17.16 -15.81 8.43
N SER A 22 -16.12 -16.45 7.91
CA SER A 22 -15.69 -17.76 8.38
C SER A 22 -15.26 -17.73 9.86
N LEU A 23 -14.54 -16.66 10.26
CA LEU A 23 -14.18 -16.43 11.66
C LEU A 23 -15.42 -16.21 12.53
N LEU A 24 -16.37 -15.37 12.08
CA LEU A 24 -17.62 -15.11 12.81
C LEU A 24 -18.46 -16.38 13.03
N GLN A 25 -18.45 -17.28 12.05
CA GLN A 25 -19.17 -18.56 12.11
C GLN A 25 -18.40 -19.65 12.87
N GLY A 26 -17.23 -19.35 13.44
CA GLY A 26 -16.41 -20.32 14.19
C GLY A 26 -15.77 -21.41 13.30
N ARG A 27 -15.77 -21.24 11.96
CA ARG A 27 -15.21 -22.22 11.02
C ARG A 27 -13.70 -22.10 10.82
N GLY A 28 -13.05 -21.16 11.50
CA GLY A 28 -11.62 -20.89 11.39
C GLY A 28 -11.27 -20.06 10.16
N LEU A 29 -10.00 -20.11 9.74
CA LEU A 29 -9.52 -19.37 8.57
C LEU A 29 -9.90 -20.13 7.30
N ARG A 30 -10.83 -19.57 6.54
CA ARG A 30 -11.26 -20.12 5.26
C ARG A 30 -11.37 -19.01 4.22
N VAL A 31 -11.02 -19.34 3.00
CA VAL A 31 -11.27 -18.55 1.79
C VAL A 31 -12.02 -19.47 0.84
N ARG A 32 -13.16 -19.05 0.31
CA ARG A 32 -14.03 -19.89 -0.53
C ARG A 32 -14.32 -21.24 0.09
N ASN A 33 -14.75 -21.27 1.36
CA ASN A 33 -14.99 -22.47 2.14
C ASN A 33 -13.80 -23.41 2.34
N MET A 34 -12.65 -23.15 1.72
CA MET A 34 -11.46 -23.96 1.86
C MET A 34 -10.59 -23.48 3.01
N PRO A 35 -10.02 -24.40 3.83
CA PRO A 35 -9.02 -24.03 4.81
C PRO A 35 -7.88 -23.26 4.15
N SER A 36 -7.50 -22.13 4.74
CA SER A 36 -6.50 -21.24 4.16
C SER A 36 -5.45 -20.86 5.21
N ASP A 37 -4.20 -20.74 4.74
CA ASP A 37 -3.10 -20.18 5.52
C ASP A 37 -3.00 -18.65 5.39
N TYR A 38 -4.07 -18.00 4.96
CA TYR A 38 -4.12 -16.55 4.76
C TYR A 38 -3.81 -15.80 6.04
N GLN A 39 -2.71 -15.06 6.07
CA GLN A 39 -2.17 -14.44 7.28
C GLN A 39 -2.61 -12.99 7.48
N LYS A 40 -3.19 -12.34 6.48
CA LYS A 40 -3.63 -10.93 6.54
C LYS A 40 -5.00 -10.83 7.21
N ILE A 41 -5.09 -11.27 8.47
CA ILE A 41 -6.35 -11.40 9.21
C ILE A 41 -6.75 -10.13 9.97
N LEU A 42 -5.87 -9.15 10.14
CA LEU A 42 -6.18 -7.98 10.96
C LEU A 42 -7.35 -7.18 10.40
N TYR A 43 -7.36 -6.89 9.10
CA TYR A 43 -8.48 -6.17 8.50
C TYR A 43 -9.79 -6.97 8.56
N PRO A 44 -9.85 -8.27 8.21
CA PRO A 44 -11.00 -9.12 8.50
C PRO A 44 -11.52 -9.01 9.92
N LEU A 45 -10.64 -9.02 10.92
CA LEU A 45 -11.03 -8.86 12.34
C LEU A 45 -11.63 -7.47 12.62
N CYS A 46 -11.11 -6.44 12.00
CA CYS A 46 -11.61 -5.06 12.16
C CYS A 46 -13.01 -4.87 11.59
N ILE A 47 -13.42 -5.62 10.57
CA ILE A 47 -14.75 -5.51 9.97
C ILE A 47 -15.79 -6.45 10.58
N LEU A 48 -15.41 -7.39 11.46
CA LEU A 48 -16.33 -8.33 12.11
C LEU A 48 -17.57 -7.66 12.71
N PRO A 49 -17.48 -6.51 13.41
CA PRO A 49 -18.67 -5.90 14.03
C PRO A 49 -19.75 -5.55 13.00
N ALA A 50 -19.39 -5.19 11.79
CA ALA A 50 -20.35 -4.89 10.73
C ALA A 50 -21.10 -6.14 10.24
N LEU A 51 -20.45 -7.30 10.25
CA LEU A 51 -21.04 -8.55 9.79
C LEU A 51 -22.10 -9.13 10.74
N LEU A 52 -22.25 -8.54 11.94
CA LEU A 52 -23.34 -8.86 12.86
C LEU A 52 -24.69 -8.28 12.42
N LEU A 53 -24.69 -7.37 11.44
CA LEU A 53 -25.93 -6.82 10.89
C LEU A 53 -26.66 -7.85 10.00
N ARG A 54 -28.00 -7.73 9.94
CA ARG A 54 -28.86 -8.76 9.35
C ARG A 54 -28.82 -8.82 7.82
N THR A 55 -28.57 -7.69 7.16
CA THR A 55 -28.63 -7.63 5.69
C THR A 55 -27.27 -7.25 5.10
N THR A 56 -26.95 -7.78 3.93
CA THR A 56 -25.68 -7.51 3.24
C THR A 56 -25.52 -6.03 2.95
N ALA A 57 -26.57 -5.34 2.54
CA ALA A 57 -26.51 -3.89 2.31
C ALA A 57 -26.14 -3.10 3.57
N ALA A 58 -26.70 -3.49 4.73
CA ALA A 58 -26.33 -2.90 6.02
C ALA A 58 -24.88 -3.24 6.41
N GLN A 59 -24.43 -4.47 6.17
CA GLN A 59 -23.06 -4.90 6.41
C GLN A 59 -22.06 -4.07 5.57
N ILE A 60 -22.28 -3.96 4.27
CA ILE A 60 -21.44 -3.17 3.34
C ILE A 60 -21.39 -1.70 3.78
N THR A 61 -22.54 -1.12 4.10
CA THR A 61 -22.61 0.27 4.58
C THR A 61 -21.85 0.46 5.89
N ALA A 62 -21.99 -0.47 6.83
CA ALA A 62 -21.30 -0.41 8.12
C ALA A 62 -19.78 -0.59 7.98
N ILE A 63 -19.32 -1.49 7.09
CA ILE A 63 -17.88 -1.64 6.80
C ILE A 63 -17.32 -0.33 6.26
N GLY A 64 -18.02 0.32 5.34
CA GLY A 64 -17.62 1.62 4.85
C GLY A 64 -17.50 2.69 5.95
N TRP A 65 -18.45 2.75 6.89
CA TRP A 65 -18.32 3.65 8.04
C TRP A 65 -17.14 3.29 8.94
N LEU A 66 -16.91 1.99 9.21
CA LEU A 66 -15.73 1.55 9.96
C LEU A 66 -14.43 1.96 9.25
N ASN A 67 -14.37 1.75 7.94
CA ASN A 67 -13.21 2.16 7.14
C ASN A 67 -12.95 3.66 7.25
N ALA A 68 -13.99 4.49 7.14
CA ALA A 68 -13.89 5.93 7.29
C ALA A 68 -13.37 6.33 8.68
N VAL A 69 -13.85 5.67 9.75
CA VAL A 69 -13.39 5.90 11.13
C VAL A 69 -11.93 5.48 11.30
N TYR A 70 -11.55 4.30 10.81
CA TYR A 70 -10.16 3.84 10.88
C TYR A 70 -9.23 4.79 10.16
N MET A 71 -9.57 5.16 8.94
CA MET A 71 -8.77 6.07 8.12
C MET A 71 -8.64 7.44 8.79
N ALA A 72 -9.76 8.03 9.25
CA ALA A 72 -9.75 9.31 9.95
C ALA A 72 -8.91 9.25 11.25
N SER A 73 -8.81 8.08 11.89
CA SER A 73 -7.99 7.92 13.10
C SER A 73 -6.50 8.19 12.87
N ALA A 74 -6.03 8.20 11.62
CA ALA A 74 -4.64 8.51 11.27
C ALA A 74 -4.18 9.91 11.75
N VAL A 75 -5.10 10.82 11.99
CA VAL A 75 -4.80 12.16 12.52
C VAL A 75 -4.20 12.10 13.94
N PHE A 76 -4.57 11.10 14.74
CA PHE A 76 -4.06 10.96 16.11
C PHE A 76 -2.56 10.60 16.15
N PRO A 77 -2.08 9.56 15.46
CA PRO A 77 -0.66 9.29 15.40
C PRO A 77 0.12 10.38 14.66
N ALA A 78 -0.45 11.05 13.64
CA ALA A 78 0.18 12.21 13.00
C ALA A 78 0.39 13.35 14.00
N TYR A 79 -0.61 13.65 14.86
CA TYR A 79 -0.46 14.62 15.94
C TYR A 79 0.60 14.18 16.97
N ALA A 80 0.57 12.90 17.40
CA ALA A 80 1.53 12.37 18.35
C ALA A 80 2.98 12.43 17.80
N LEU A 81 3.19 12.12 16.53
CA LEU A 81 4.46 12.28 15.82
C LEU A 81 4.92 13.74 15.81
N ALA A 82 4.05 14.68 15.41
CA ALA A 82 4.35 16.10 15.38
C ALA A 82 4.80 16.61 16.76
N ARG A 83 4.10 16.19 17.83
CA ARG A 83 4.44 16.53 19.21
C ARG A 83 5.78 15.91 19.66
N ALA A 84 6.01 14.63 19.33
CA ALA A 84 7.27 13.94 19.63
C ALA A 84 8.47 14.58 18.89
N MET A 85 8.24 15.07 17.67
CA MET A 85 9.23 15.83 16.90
C MET A 85 9.38 17.28 17.35
N ARG A 86 8.59 17.75 18.31
CA ARG A 86 8.57 19.15 18.79
C ARG A 86 8.24 20.18 17.71
N LEU A 87 7.39 19.83 16.76
CA LEU A 87 6.92 20.77 15.76
C LEU A 87 6.09 21.87 16.43
N ASN A 88 6.23 23.11 15.92
CA ASN A 88 5.40 24.21 16.40
C ASN A 88 3.91 24.02 16.05
N PRO A 89 2.97 24.73 16.71
CA PRO A 89 1.53 24.51 16.52
C PRO A 89 1.07 24.63 15.05
N ARG A 90 1.63 25.57 14.28
CA ARG A 90 1.27 25.75 12.86
C ARG A 90 1.68 24.57 11.99
N ARG A 91 2.86 24.00 12.24
CA ARG A 91 3.33 22.80 11.53
C ARG A 91 2.59 21.55 11.96
N THR A 92 2.29 21.45 13.24
CA THR A 92 1.45 20.38 13.76
C THR A 92 0.09 20.41 13.08
N ALA A 93 -0.56 21.58 13.01
CA ALA A 93 -1.84 21.73 12.32
C ALA A 93 -1.73 21.41 10.82
N PHE A 94 -0.65 21.84 10.16
CA PHE A 94 -0.39 21.49 8.76
C PHE A 94 -0.25 19.98 8.56
N LEU A 95 0.58 19.31 9.36
CA LEU A 95 0.81 17.86 9.23
C LEU A 95 -0.48 17.07 9.47
N VAL A 96 -1.23 17.41 10.51
CA VAL A 96 -2.54 16.80 10.81
C VAL A 96 -3.55 17.08 9.70
N GLY A 97 -3.59 18.32 9.21
CA GLY A 97 -4.48 18.72 8.12
C GLY A 97 -4.19 17.97 6.82
N VAL A 98 -2.90 17.87 6.43
CA VAL A 98 -2.51 17.06 5.25
C VAL A 98 -2.87 15.60 5.46
N THR A 99 -2.66 15.06 6.67
CA THR A 99 -3.06 13.66 6.96
C THR A 99 -4.56 13.47 6.76
N ALA A 100 -5.39 14.42 7.19
CA ALA A 100 -6.85 14.32 7.08
C ALA A 100 -7.37 14.41 5.63
N VAL A 101 -6.61 15.02 4.72
CA VAL A 101 -6.98 15.18 3.30
C VAL A 101 -6.05 14.40 2.35
N LEU A 102 -5.27 13.47 2.88
CA LEU A 102 -4.38 12.66 2.05
C LEU A 102 -5.19 11.84 1.04
N PRO A 103 -4.79 11.78 -0.24
CA PRO A 103 -5.50 10.96 -1.25
C PRO A 103 -5.71 9.50 -0.85
N THR A 104 -4.79 8.92 -0.11
CA THR A 104 -4.94 7.58 0.50
C THR A 104 -6.24 7.40 1.29
N MET A 105 -6.88 8.50 1.74
CA MET A 105 -8.19 8.46 2.41
C MET A 105 -9.29 7.91 1.49
N SER A 106 -9.13 7.96 0.16
CA SER A 106 -10.07 7.37 -0.80
C SER A 106 -10.20 5.86 -0.65
N ALA A 107 -9.15 5.19 -0.14
CA ALA A 107 -9.21 3.76 0.15
C ALA A 107 -10.30 3.38 1.18
N ALA A 108 -10.85 4.35 1.93
CA ALA A 108 -12.01 4.10 2.79
C ALA A 108 -13.28 3.73 2.01
N ALA A 109 -13.33 4.07 0.72
CA ALA A 109 -14.43 3.72 -0.16
C ALA A 109 -14.38 2.24 -0.63
N THR A 110 -13.27 1.56 -0.44
CA THR A 110 -13.04 0.16 -0.81
C THR A 110 -12.84 -0.70 0.43
N PHE A 111 -13.05 -2.01 0.33
CA PHE A 111 -12.85 -2.92 1.45
C PHE A 111 -11.41 -3.42 1.50
N MET A 112 -10.51 -2.46 1.62
CA MET A 112 -9.08 -2.69 1.54
C MET A 112 -8.38 -2.48 2.88
N SER A 113 -7.40 -3.30 3.15
CA SER A 113 -6.62 -3.30 4.39
C SER A 113 -5.80 -2.03 4.61
N GLU A 114 -5.65 -1.18 3.59
CA GLU A 114 -5.01 0.13 3.65
C GLU A 114 -5.68 1.05 4.67
N THR A 115 -6.99 0.90 4.87
CA THR A 115 -7.77 1.69 5.84
C THR A 115 -7.27 1.55 7.27
N VAL A 116 -6.81 0.37 7.63
CA VAL A 116 -6.21 0.07 8.94
C VAL A 116 -4.69 0.24 8.91
N PHE A 117 -4.07 -0.02 7.75
CA PHE A 117 -2.61 0.04 7.61
C PHE A 117 -2.04 1.44 7.80
N LEU A 118 -2.70 2.47 7.27
CA LEU A 118 -2.24 3.86 7.38
C LEU A 118 -2.11 4.33 8.83
N PRO A 119 -3.17 4.31 9.67
CA PRO A 119 -3.06 4.77 11.05
C PRO A 119 -2.08 3.93 11.87
N LEU A 120 -2.07 2.61 11.69
CA LEU A 120 -1.16 1.73 12.41
C LEU A 120 0.30 1.95 12.01
N SER A 121 0.59 2.19 10.73
CA SER A 121 1.94 2.51 10.27
C SER A 121 2.45 3.82 10.88
N LEU A 122 1.61 4.83 11.01
CA LEU A 122 1.98 6.08 11.68
C LEU A 122 2.26 5.86 13.18
N TRP A 123 1.46 5.03 13.87
CA TRP A 123 1.76 4.60 15.24
C TRP A 123 3.06 3.83 15.34
N GLN A 124 3.36 2.95 14.38
CA GLN A 124 4.62 2.21 14.33
C GLN A 124 5.82 3.15 14.27
N VAL A 125 5.78 4.16 13.39
CA VAL A 125 6.84 5.18 13.32
C VAL A 125 6.93 5.96 14.64
N TYR A 126 5.80 6.28 15.27
CA TYR A 126 5.80 6.92 16.59
C TYR A 126 6.47 6.07 17.66
N PHE A 127 6.20 4.75 17.72
CA PHE A 127 6.87 3.85 18.68
C PHE A 127 8.38 3.81 18.46
N PHE A 128 8.84 3.73 17.22
CA PHE A 128 10.27 3.80 16.92
C PHE A 128 10.89 5.14 17.30
N LEU A 129 10.20 6.25 17.02
CA LEU A 129 10.66 7.57 17.45
C LEU A 129 10.78 7.65 18.98
N ARG A 130 9.79 7.12 19.71
CA ARG A 130 9.84 7.06 21.18
C ARG A 130 11.00 6.20 21.69
N ALA A 131 11.27 5.07 21.03
CA ALA A 131 12.42 4.24 21.32
C ALA A 131 13.75 4.98 21.09
N MET A 132 13.87 5.74 19.99
CA MET A 132 15.06 6.56 19.71
C MET A 132 15.31 7.66 20.76
N LEU A 133 14.23 8.25 21.28
CA LEU A 133 14.26 9.39 22.21
C LEU A 133 14.34 8.95 23.69
N ALA A 134 14.05 7.69 24.01
CA ALA A 134 13.95 7.20 25.37
C ALA A 134 15.31 7.03 26.04
N ALA A 135 15.33 7.18 27.38
CA ALA A 135 16.47 6.79 28.20
C ALA A 135 16.73 5.27 28.07
N PRO A 136 17.97 4.79 28.28
CA PRO A 136 18.35 3.41 27.96
C PRO A 136 17.43 2.32 28.53
N ARG A 137 16.98 2.44 29.79
CA ARG A 137 16.07 1.47 30.41
C ARG A 137 14.68 1.47 29.79
N ALA A 138 14.11 2.66 29.54
CA ALA A 138 12.80 2.80 28.92
C ALA A 138 12.84 2.43 27.42
N ARG A 139 13.98 2.56 26.77
CA ARG A 139 14.17 2.23 25.36
C ARG A 139 13.87 0.76 25.08
N VAL A 140 14.33 -0.16 25.94
CA VAL A 140 14.06 -1.60 25.78
C VAL A 140 12.56 -1.87 25.77
N GLY A 141 11.79 -1.24 26.67
CA GLY A 141 10.34 -1.35 26.69
C GLY A 141 9.66 -0.83 25.43
N TRP A 142 10.12 0.33 24.91
CA TRP A 142 9.62 0.87 23.64
C TRP A 142 9.98 -0.02 22.44
N CYS A 143 11.16 -0.65 22.43
CA CYS A 143 11.55 -1.61 21.40
C CYS A 143 10.67 -2.86 21.45
N ALA A 144 10.39 -3.41 22.63
CA ALA A 144 9.49 -4.54 22.78
C ALA A 144 8.08 -4.19 22.28
N ALA A 145 7.55 -3.03 22.68
CA ALA A 145 6.25 -2.55 22.20
C ALA A 145 6.23 -2.38 20.68
N ALA A 146 7.30 -1.79 20.10
CA ALA A 146 7.43 -1.62 18.65
C ALA A 146 7.49 -2.96 17.91
N GLY A 147 8.14 -3.99 18.47
CA GLY A 147 8.21 -5.32 17.87
C GLY A 147 6.86 -6.03 17.87
N ALA A 148 6.16 -6.04 18.99
CA ALA A 148 4.82 -6.62 19.09
C ALA A 148 3.83 -5.88 18.14
N PHE A 149 3.91 -4.55 18.10
CA PHE A 149 3.07 -3.76 17.22
C PHE A 149 3.42 -3.96 15.72
N CYS A 150 4.68 -4.19 15.40
CA CYS A 150 5.09 -4.54 14.04
C CYS A 150 4.51 -5.90 13.61
N TYR A 151 4.36 -6.84 14.54
CA TYR A 151 3.64 -8.08 14.25
C TYR A 151 2.15 -7.81 13.95
N LEU A 152 1.51 -6.92 14.69
CA LEU A 152 0.13 -6.51 14.39
C LEU A 152 0.02 -5.91 12.97
N LEU A 153 0.97 -5.07 12.57
CA LEU A 153 1.06 -4.57 11.20
C LEU A 153 1.30 -5.68 10.18
N TYR A 154 2.14 -6.65 10.50
CA TYR A 154 2.40 -7.82 9.65
C TYR A 154 1.11 -8.62 9.39
N LEU A 155 0.23 -8.78 10.39
CA LEU A 155 -1.08 -9.39 10.22
C LEU A 155 -2.03 -8.59 9.31
N ASN A 156 -1.70 -7.36 9.02
CA ASN A 156 -2.43 -6.54 8.04
C ASN A 156 -1.77 -6.61 6.66
N LYS A 157 -0.43 -6.44 6.63
CA LYS A 157 0.40 -6.50 5.41
C LYS A 157 1.82 -6.97 5.74
N GLU A 158 2.21 -8.06 5.13
CA GLU A 158 3.52 -8.69 5.38
C GLU A 158 4.70 -7.78 5.02
N VAL A 159 4.51 -6.85 4.10
CA VAL A 159 5.53 -5.86 3.71
C VAL A 159 6.01 -5.01 4.89
N ALA A 160 5.24 -4.89 5.97
CA ALA A 160 5.62 -4.15 7.19
C ALA A 160 6.94 -4.61 7.83
N LEU A 161 7.50 -5.75 7.42
CA LEU A 161 8.83 -6.21 7.84
C LEU A 161 9.94 -5.21 7.51
N TYR A 162 9.76 -4.32 6.53
CA TYR A 162 10.75 -3.27 6.25
C TYR A 162 11.04 -2.39 7.47
N TYR A 163 10.09 -2.21 8.37
CA TYR A 163 10.29 -1.46 9.63
C TYR A 163 11.33 -2.12 10.55
N LEU A 164 11.28 -3.45 10.70
CA LEU A 164 12.23 -4.19 11.53
C LEU A 164 13.63 -4.12 10.94
N ILE A 165 13.75 -4.36 9.63
CA ILE A 165 15.03 -4.36 8.93
C ILE A 165 15.65 -2.95 9.02
N ALA A 166 14.89 -1.91 8.72
CA ALA A 166 15.36 -0.52 8.80
C ALA A 166 15.83 -0.16 10.21
N TRP A 167 15.09 -0.59 11.26
CA TRP A 167 15.50 -0.37 12.65
C TRP A 167 16.86 -1.00 12.96
N VAL A 168 17.02 -2.30 12.65
CA VAL A 168 18.27 -3.02 12.90
C VAL A 168 19.45 -2.34 12.21
N LEU A 169 19.27 -1.90 10.96
CA LEU A 169 20.29 -1.20 10.19
C LEU A 169 20.65 0.16 10.82
N VAL A 170 19.66 0.95 11.25
CA VAL A 170 19.90 2.24 11.91
C VAL A 170 20.63 2.02 13.24
N ARG A 171 20.23 1.03 14.04
CA ARG A 171 20.90 0.75 15.32
C ARG A 171 22.32 0.21 15.13
N GLY A 172 22.53 -0.63 14.10
CA GLY A 172 23.86 -1.06 13.70
C GLY A 172 24.74 0.11 13.28
N TRP A 173 24.20 1.04 12.50
CA TRP A 173 24.91 2.24 12.08
C TRP A 173 25.25 3.17 13.25
N VAL A 174 24.35 3.39 14.20
CA VAL A 174 24.61 4.15 15.44
C VAL A 174 25.71 3.48 16.25
N TRP A 175 25.62 2.18 16.46
CA TRP A 175 26.64 1.42 17.18
C TRP A 175 28.03 1.53 16.51
N TRP A 176 28.10 1.39 15.18
CA TRP A 176 29.35 1.49 14.42
C TRP A 176 30.06 2.84 14.64
N HIS A 177 29.31 3.93 14.74
CA HIS A 177 29.87 5.28 14.90
C HIS A 177 30.13 5.68 16.35
N ASP A 178 29.30 5.25 17.28
CA ASP A 178 29.38 5.64 18.69
C ASP A 178 30.22 4.64 19.51
N LYS A 179 30.40 3.41 19.04
CA LYS A 179 31.14 2.29 19.66
C LYS A 179 30.85 2.06 21.15
N ALA A 180 29.96 2.85 21.73
CA ALA A 180 29.58 2.80 23.12
C ALA A 180 28.28 2.03 23.31
N GLY A 181 28.20 1.15 24.31
CA GLY A 181 26.94 0.56 24.73
C GLY A 181 26.40 -0.57 23.85
N TRP A 182 27.25 -1.36 23.18
CA TRP A 182 26.83 -2.50 22.37
C TRP A 182 25.84 -3.43 23.08
N ARG A 183 25.97 -3.60 24.41
CA ARG A 183 25.03 -4.40 25.22
C ARG A 183 23.62 -3.80 25.24
N ALA A 184 23.51 -2.48 25.33
CA ALA A 184 22.23 -1.78 25.29
C ALA A 184 21.59 -1.87 23.90
N GLU A 185 22.39 -1.78 22.84
CA GLU A 185 21.91 -1.95 21.47
C GLU A 185 21.45 -3.39 21.21
N LEU A 186 22.21 -4.36 21.68
CA LEU A 186 21.83 -5.76 21.60
C LEU A 186 20.52 -6.03 22.36
N ALA A 187 20.38 -5.49 23.57
CA ALA A 187 19.14 -5.62 24.37
C ALA A 187 17.95 -4.99 23.66
N CYS A 188 18.11 -3.82 23.02
CA CYS A 188 17.04 -3.18 22.25
C CYS A 188 16.61 -4.02 21.03
N ASN A 189 17.58 -4.52 20.26
CA ASN A 189 17.30 -5.36 19.09
C ASN A 189 16.71 -6.72 19.53
N ALA A 190 17.22 -7.31 20.59
CA ALA A 190 16.67 -8.56 21.15
C ALA A 190 15.24 -8.36 21.67
N ALA A 191 14.93 -7.24 22.32
CA ALA A 191 13.57 -6.92 22.76
C ALA A 191 12.61 -6.73 21.57
N LEU A 192 13.05 -6.01 20.54
CA LEU A 192 12.26 -5.80 19.32
C LEU A 192 11.97 -7.11 18.59
N LEU A 193 13.04 -7.82 18.22
CA LEU A 193 12.92 -9.06 17.45
C LEU A 193 12.29 -10.17 18.28
N GLY A 194 12.63 -10.26 19.57
CA GLY A 194 12.07 -11.24 20.49
C GLY A 194 10.56 -11.07 20.69
N SER A 195 10.08 -9.83 20.86
CA SER A 195 8.64 -9.58 21.00
C SER A 195 7.88 -9.83 19.68
N PHE A 196 8.43 -9.44 18.54
CA PHE A 196 7.88 -9.78 17.23
C PHE A 196 7.78 -11.30 17.06
N LEU A 197 8.89 -12.02 17.31
CA LEU A 197 8.95 -13.47 17.16
C LEU A 197 8.02 -14.19 18.16
N ALA A 198 7.92 -13.71 19.39
CA ALA A 198 7.00 -14.26 20.37
C ALA A 198 5.54 -14.16 19.90
N CYS A 199 5.14 -12.99 19.39
CA CYS A 199 3.81 -12.80 18.80
C CYS A 199 3.61 -13.68 17.56
N PHE A 200 4.62 -13.78 16.69
CA PHE A 200 4.58 -14.63 15.51
C PHE A 200 4.40 -16.11 15.86
N VAL A 201 5.21 -16.64 16.77
CA VAL A 201 5.13 -18.03 17.22
C VAL A 201 3.79 -18.30 17.88
N LEU A 202 3.34 -17.40 18.78
CA LEU A 202 2.04 -17.54 19.44
C LEU A 202 0.90 -17.64 18.41
N ALA A 203 0.89 -16.76 17.42
CA ALA A 203 -0.15 -16.78 16.40
C ALA A 203 -0.05 -18.03 15.49
N LYS A 204 1.17 -18.48 15.16
CA LYS A 204 1.36 -19.72 14.39
C LYS A 204 0.86 -20.96 15.13
N VAL A 205 1.02 -21.00 16.44
CA VAL A 205 0.55 -22.14 17.25
C VAL A 205 -0.96 -22.07 17.48
N THR A 206 -1.55 -20.86 17.57
CA THR A 206 -2.95 -20.71 18.00
C THR A 206 -3.92 -20.46 16.84
N LEU A 207 -3.50 -19.72 15.81
CA LEU A 207 -4.38 -19.23 14.74
C LEU A 207 -4.10 -19.86 13.37
N PHE A 208 -2.84 -20.14 13.06
CA PHE A 208 -2.44 -20.61 11.74
C PHE A 208 -2.01 -22.06 11.75
N ARG A 209 -2.34 -22.80 10.69
CA ARG A 209 -2.01 -24.25 10.59
C ARG A 209 -0.62 -24.52 10.01
N GLY A 210 0.04 -23.51 9.45
CA GLY A 210 1.32 -23.69 8.76
C GLY A 210 2.25 -22.51 8.88
N LEU A 211 3.49 -22.68 8.41
CA LEU A 211 4.51 -21.63 8.32
C LEU A 211 4.45 -20.84 7.01
N GLY A 212 3.52 -21.17 6.12
CA GLY A 212 3.33 -20.49 4.83
C GLY A 212 3.13 -18.97 4.96
N ASN A 213 3.26 -18.27 3.85
CA ASN A 213 2.87 -16.86 3.72
C ASN A 213 1.64 -16.73 2.83
N SER A 214 0.99 -15.58 2.85
CA SER A 214 -0.23 -15.34 2.08
C SER A 214 -0.03 -15.38 0.56
N TYR A 215 1.19 -15.41 0.09
CA TYR A 215 1.51 -15.33 -1.33
C TYR A 215 2.06 -16.64 -1.93
N ASN A 216 2.37 -17.65 -1.10
CA ASN A 216 2.93 -18.95 -1.52
C ASN A 216 4.12 -18.86 -2.51
N GLN A 217 4.86 -17.75 -2.45
CA GLN A 217 5.97 -17.51 -3.36
C GLN A 217 7.24 -18.13 -2.80
N THR A 218 7.61 -19.27 -3.33
CA THR A 218 8.83 -20.03 -2.97
C THR A 218 9.88 -20.07 -4.07
N GLY A 219 9.63 -19.42 -5.22
CA GLY A 219 10.51 -19.46 -6.38
C GLY A 219 11.75 -18.56 -6.25
N TRP A 220 12.90 -19.05 -6.69
CA TRP A 220 14.05 -18.21 -6.99
C TRP A 220 13.84 -17.53 -8.34
N LEU A 221 14.41 -16.31 -8.48
CA LEU A 221 14.34 -15.59 -9.75
C LEU A 221 15.05 -16.39 -10.87
N THR A 222 14.41 -16.44 -12.03
CA THR A 222 15.03 -16.94 -13.27
C THR A 222 16.07 -15.96 -13.79
N GLY A 223 16.88 -16.37 -14.78
CA GLY A 223 17.89 -15.49 -15.38
C GLY A 223 17.30 -14.24 -16.02
N GLU A 224 16.09 -14.32 -16.59
CA GLU A 224 15.37 -13.18 -17.16
C GLU A 224 14.85 -12.24 -16.08
N GLN A 225 14.28 -12.80 -15.03
CA GLN A 225 13.81 -12.02 -13.87
C GLN A 225 14.96 -11.26 -13.20
N TRP A 226 16.16 -11.84 -13.09
CA TRP A 226 17.34 -11.13 -12.60
C TRP A 226 17.73 -9.94 -13.47
N ARG A 227 17.53 -10.01 -14.79
CA ARG A 227 17.77 -8.88 -15.69
C ARG A 227 16.70 -7.80 -15.59
N PHE A 228 15.45 -8.18 -15.31
CA PHE A 228 14.32 -7.26 -15.15
C PHE A 228 14.34 -6.51 -13.82
N LEU A 229 14.77 -7.15 -12.73
CA LEU A 229 14.77 -6.58 -11.38
C LEU A 229 15.41 -5.18 -11.27
N PRO A 230 16.58 -4.88 -11.87
CA PRO A 230 17.14 -3.53 -11.82
C PRO A 230 16.25 -2.47 -12.48
N PHE A 231 15.57 -2.82 -13.57
CA PHE A 231 14.62 -1.94 -14.24
C PHE A 231 13.41 -1.66 -13.34
N ALA A 232 12.79 -2.71 -12.76
CA ALA A 232 11.68 -2.58 -11.83
C ALA A 232 12.09 -1.72 -10.62
N LEU A 233 13.27 -1.96 -10.04
CA LEU A 233 13.78 -1.20 -8.90
C LEU A 233 13.94 0.29 -9.21
N VAL A 234 14.52 0.64 -10.37
CA VAL A 234 14.69 2.04 -10.78
C VAL A 234 13.34 2.68 -11.06
N CYS A 235 12.45 1.99 -11.74
CA CYS A 235 11.11 2.46 -12.02
C CYS A 235 10.36 2.77 -10.73
N ASP A 236 10.25 1.80 -9.83
CA ASP A 236 9.56 1.94 -8.56
C ASP A 236 10.17 3.04 -7.68
N ALA A 237 11.50 3.16 -7.67
CA ALA A 237 12.18 4.22 -6.91
C ALA A 237 11.83 5.62 -7.46
N LEU A 238 11.86 5.83 -8.76
CA LEU A 238 11.58 7.13 -9.38
C LEU A 238 10.13 7.55 -9.21
N PHE A 239 9.18 6.62 -9.37
CA PHE A 239 7.77 6.90 -9.17
C PHE A 239 7.42 7.03 -7.69
N THR A 240 8.08 6.29 -6.79
CA THR A 240 7.94 6.50 -5.34
C THR A 240 8.37 7.91 -4.96
N VAL A 241 9.49 8.40 -5.47
CA VAL A 241 9.93 9.78 -5.24
C VAL A 241 8.89 10.78 -5.76
N LEU A 242 8.28 10.54 -6.93
CA LEU A 242 7.21 11.39 -7.46
C LEU A 242 5.96 11.35 -6.58
N ALA A 243 5.49 10.16 -6.20
CA ALA A 243 4.34 9.96 -5.33
C ALA A 243 4.50 10.68 -3.99
N PHE A 244 5.73 10.70 -3.48
CA PHE A 244 6.10 11.41 -2.25
C PHE A 244 6.44 12.89 -2.49
N TRP A 245 5.96 13.47 -3.59
CA TRP A 245 6.12 14.89 -3.93
C TRP A 245 7.57 15.35 -4.03
N VAL A 246 8.49 14.44 -4.29
CA VAL A 246 9.93 14.57 -4.51
C VAL A 246 10.69 15.11 -3.28
N TYR A 247 10.38 16.30 -2.77
CA TYR A 247 11.15 16.96 -1.72
C TYR A 247 11.03 16.35 -0.33
N PRO A 248 9.93 15.74 0.10
CA PRO A 248 9.87 14.94 1.32
C PRO A 248 10.90 13.80 1.38
N VAL A 249 11.38 13.33 0.21
CA VAL A 249 12.45 12.32 0.12
C VAL A 249 13.81 12.98 -0.05
N LEU A 250 13.98 13.90 -1.01
CA LEU A 250 15.29 14.46 -1.35
C LEU A 250 15.86 15.39 -0.27
N LEU A 251 15.03 16.19 0.41
CA LEU A 251 15.51 17.08 1.47
C LEU A 251 16.05 16.34 2.71
N PRO A 252 15.34 15.35 3.28
CA PRO A 252 15.91 14.50 4.33
C PRO A 252 17.20 13.80 3.88
N LEU A 253 17.28 13.32 2.64
CA LEU A 253 18.49 12.69 2.10
C LEU A 253 19.68 13.67 2.09
N CYS A 254 19.47 14.92 1.64
CA CYS A 254 20.49 15.97 1.70
C CYS A 254 20.82 16.40 3.12
N GLY A 255 19.88 16.23 4.05
CA GLY A 255 20.00 16.59 5.46
C GLY A 255 20.66 15.53 6.34
N LEU A 256 20.97 14.35 5.82
CA LEU A 256 21.57 13.27 6.61
C LEU A 256 22.86 13.72 7.29
N HIS A 257 22.90 13.53 8.59
CA HIS A 257 24.06 13.82 9.44
C HIS A 257 24.59 12.52 10.06
N ARG A 258 25.91 12.43 10.20
CA ARG A 258 26.49 11.33 10.97
C ARG A 258 26.04 11.44 12.44
N PRO A 259 25.64 10.33 13.07
CA PRO A 259 25.33 10.35 14.48
C PRO A 259 26.60 10.66 15.25
N ARG A 260 26.52 11.69 16.07
CA ARG A 260 27.57 12.03 17.06
C ARG A 260 26.97 11.77 18.43
N ARG A 261 27.82 11.49 19.39
CA ARG A 261 27.43 11.30 20.78
C ARG A 261 26.64 12.52 21.27
N GLY A 262 25.38 12.28 21.73
CA GLY A 262 24.47 13.35 22.14
C GLY A 262 23.73 14.07 21.01
N SER A 263 23.89 13.66 19.74
CA SER A 263 23.10 14.23 18.65
C SER A 263 21.60 13.90 18.80
N ASP A 264 20.74 14.85 18.42
CA ASP A 264 19.30 14.65 18.47
C ASP A 264 18.87 13.57 17.46
N ALA A 265 18.26 12.49 17.97
CA ALA A 265 17.80 11.35 17.18
C ALA A 265 16.75 11.74 16.13
N ARG A 266 15.99 12.82 16.37
CA ARG A 266 15.00 13.34 15.40
C ARG A 266 15.66 13.77 14.09
N ARG A 267 16.89 14.30 14.19
CA ARG A 267 17.65 14.87 13.06
C ARG A 267 18.63 13.92 12.43
N THR A 268 19.00 12.86 13.14
CA THR A 268 20.06 11.93 12.68
C THR A 268 19.53 10.54 12.40
N GLN A 269 18.76 9.97 13.34
CA GLN A 269 18.32 8.58 13.25
C GLN A 269 16.98 8.44 12.52
N LEU A 270 16.01 9.32 12.82
CA LEU A 270 14.67 9.24 12.19
C LEU A 270 14.70 9.44 10.66
N PRO A 271 15.41 10.46 10.10
CA PRO A 271 15.50 10.60 8.65
C PRO A 271 16.10 9.36 7.98
N LEU A 272 17.19 8.82 8.54
CA LEU A 272 17.82 7.61 8.02
C LEU A 272 16.87 6.40 8.11
N PHE A 273 16.17 6.25 9.23
CA PHE A 273 15.20 5.19 9.42
C PHE A 273 14.10 5.23 8.36
N LEU A 274 13.50 6.39 8.12
CA LEU A 274 12.42 6.54 7.14
C LEU A 274 12.90 6.31 5.70
N LEU A 275 14.08 6.81 5.36
CA LEU A 275 14.70 6.58 4.05
C LEU A 275 15.06 5.11 3.83
N LEU A 276 15.52 4.41 4.87
CA LEU A 276 15.75 2.96 4.81
C LEU A 276 14.43 2.20 4.69
N CYS A 277 13.38 2.57 5.45
CA CYS A 277 12.04 1.99 5.27
C CYS A 277 11.57 2.13 3.84
N LEU A 278 11.72 3.32 3.25
CA LEU A 278 11.34 3.59 1.87
C LEU A 278 12.16 2.75 0.88
N GLY A 279 13.48 2.74 1.01
CA GLY A 279 14.37 1.99 0.11
C GLY A 279 14.18 0.47 0.19
N ILE A 280 14.06 -0.07 1.40
CA ILE A 280 13.78 -1.51 1.61
C ILE A 280 12.39 -1.85 1.07
N GLY A 281 11.38 -1.01 1.36
CA GLY A 281 10.03 -1.20 0.86
C GLY A 281 9.97 -1.22 -0.67
N VAL A 282 10.64 -0.28 -1.35
CA VAL A 282 10.78 -0.27 -2.81
C VAL A 282 11.45 -1.55 -3.31
N ALA A 283 12.53 -1.99 -2.66
CA ALA A 283 13.22 -3.21 -3.05
C ALA A 283 12.34 -4.47 -2.90
N VAL A 284 11.55 -4.56 -1.83
CA VAL A 284 10.61 -5.66 -1.61
C VAL A 284 9.48 -5.65 -2.65
N ILE A 285 8.96 -4.47 -3.00
CA ILE A 285 7.93 -4.33 -4.04
C ILE A 285 8.50 -4.73 -5.39
N ALA A 286 9.64 -4.18 -5.80
CA ALA A 286 10.29 -4.51 -7.07
C ALA A 286 10.59 -6.01 -7.18
N TRP A 287 11.07 -6.63 -6.10
CA TRP A 287 11.25 -8.07 -6.03
C TRP A 287 9.92 -8.82 -6.23
N SER A 288 8.88 -8.43 -5.50
CA SER A 288 7.56 -9.09 -5.57
C SER A 288 6.95 -8.99 -6.96
N ILE A 289 7.05 -7.84 -7.62
CA ILE A 289 6.59 -7.63 -9.00
C ILE A 289 7.39 -8.53 -9.94
N THR A 290 8.72 -8.51 -9.85
CA THR A 290 9.59 -9.29 -10.73
C THR A 290 9.32 -10.79 -10.65
N VAL A 291 8.94 -11.30 -9.47
CA VAL A 291 8.62 -12.75 -9.30
C VAL A 291 7.25 -13.10 -9.91
N ARG A 292 6.32 -12.16 -9.96
CA ARG A 292 4.91 -12.43 -10.33
C ARG A 292 4.56 -12.08 -11.76
N GLU A 293 5.15 -11.02 -12.27
CA GLU A 293 4.73 -10.45 -13.55
C GLU A 293 5.23 -11.31 -14.72
N ASP A 294 4.43 -11.32 -15.77
CA ASP A 294 4.89 -11.78 -17.06
C ASP A 294 5.96 -10.78 -17.56
N LEU A 295 7.18 -11.27 -17.77
CA LEU A 295 8.32 -10.45 -18.20
C LEU A 295 8.13 -9.81 -19.59
N HIS A 296 7.06 -10.18 -20.30
CA HIS A 296 6.68 -9.56 -21.57
C HIS A 296 5.93 -8.24 -21.38
N ASP A 297 5.43 -7.93 -20.16
CA ASP A 297 4.90 -6.62 -19.84
C ASP A 297 6.03 -5.65 -19.42
N PRO A 298 6.33 -4.60 -20.23
CA PRO A 298 7.36 -3.63 -19.89
C PRO A 298 6.93 -2.65 -18.78
N SER A 299 5.69 -2.73 -18.30
CA SER A 299 5.13 -1.83 -17.28
C SER A 299 5.10 -2.52 -15.93
N PRO A 300 6.15 -2.40 -15.08
CA PRO A 300 6.07 -2.93 -13.73
C PRO A 300 4.93 -2.25 -12.98
N ARG A 301 4.07 -3.03 -12.35
CA ARG A 301 3.00 -2.51 -11.49
C ARG A 301 3.61 -1.94 -10.23
N GLN A 302 3.13 -0.77 -9.84
CA GLN A 302 3.74 -0.02 -8.76
C GLN A 302 2.84 -0.04 -7.52
N HIS A 303 2.99 -1.06 -6.69
CA HIS A 303 2.24 -1.21 -5.44
C HIS A 303 2.71 -0.24 -4.33
N MET A 304 2.88 1.04 -4.67
CA MET A 304 3.39 2.04 -3.73
C MET A 304 2.44 2.38 -2.60
N ARG A 305 1.16 2.02 -2.70
CA ARG A 305 0.18 2.16 -1.62
C ARG A 305 0.66 1.58 -0.29
N TYR A 306 1.58 0.62 -0.31
CA TYR A 306 2.17 0.05 0.90
C TYR A 306 3.19 0.96 1.58
N LEU A 307 3.70 1.95 0.86
CA LEU A 307 4.69 2.92 1.35
C LEU A 307 4.07 4.28 1.68
N GLU A 308 2.87 4.58 1.20
CA GLU A 308 2.18 5.86 1.39
C GLU A 308 2.17 6.37 2.84
N PRO A 309 2.04 5.52 3.89
CA PRO A 309 2.11 5.98 5.26
C PRO A 309 3.42 6.69 5.63
N LEU A 310 4.51 6.43 4.92
CA LEU A 310 5.81 7.07 5.17
C LEU A 310 5.85 8.53 4.72
N LEU A 311 4.91 9.00 3.87
CA LEU A 311 4.87 10.39 3.42
C LEU A 311 4.71 11.37 4.59
N ILE A 312 3.83 11.08 5.54
CA ILE A 312 3.55 11.97 6.68
C ILE A 312 4.78 12.18 7.58
N PRO A 313 5.49 11.13 8.05
CA PRO A 313 6.71 11.34 8.82
C PRO A 313 7.85 11.95 8.00
N LEU A 314 7.95 11.67 6.70
CA LEU A 314 8.93 12.32 5.81
C LEU A 314 8.63 13.81 5.64
N LEU A 315 7.36 14.22 5.51
CA LEU A 315 6.95 15.62 5.54
C LEU A 315 7.37 16.30 6.85
N ALA A 316 7.18 15.63 7.98
CA ALA A 316 7.59 16.15 9.28
C ALA A 316 9.11 16.39 9.36
N VAL A 317 9.92 15.42 8.90
CA VAL A 317 11.39 15.55 8.81
C VAL A 317 11.80 16.65 7.83
N MET A 318 11.16 16.72 6.67
CA MET A 318 11.41 17.78 5.68
C MET A 318 11.18 19.18 6.28
N MET A 319 10.10 19.38 7.05
CA MET A 319 9.82 20.66 7.69
C MET A 319 10.90 21.06 8.71
N GLU A 320 11.51 20.11 9.42
CA GLU A 320 12.67 20.38 10.26
C GLU A 320 13.92 20.73 9.45
N THR A 321 14.18 19.98 8.36
CA THR A 321 15.33 20.22 7.50
C THR A 321 15.28 21.59 6.82
N LEU A 322 14.09 22.07 6.47
CA LEU A 322 13.89 23.42 5.88
C LEU A 322 14.15 24.57 6.87
N ASP A 323 14.13 24.32 8.18
CA ASP A 323 14.50 25.35 9.17
C ASP A 323 16.01 25.58 9.23
N GLU A 324 16.77 24.57 8.91
CA GLU A 324 18.22 24.70 8.83
C GLU A 324 18.58 25.43 7.52
N ALA A 325 19.47 26.41 7.63
CA ALA A 325 20.00 27.04 6.43
C ALA A 325 20.81 26.01 5.64
N LEU A 326 20.30 25.63 4.48
CA LEU A 326 21.02 24.70 3.61
C LEU A 326 22.35 25.31 3.18
N THR A 327 23.44 24.62 3.47
CA THR A 327 24.77 25.03 3.00
C THR A 327 24.83 25.03 1.46
N PRO A 328 25.72 25.81 0.85
CA PRO A 328 25.89 25.80 -0.61
C PRO A 328 26.13 24.41 -1.20
N ALA A 329 26.85 23.54 -0.46
CA ALA A 329 27.09 22.16 -0.88
C ALA A 329 25.79 21.34 -0.90
N ARG A 330 24.93 21.47 0.13
CA ARG A 330 23.62 20.80 0.19
C ARG A 330 22.66 21.30 -0.88
N LYS A 331 22.67 22.60 -1.18
CA LYS A 331 21.88 23.16 -2.30
C LYS A 331 22.31 22.56 -3.65
N ARG A 332 23.63 22.44 -3.88
CA ARG A 332 24.16 21.80 -5.09
C ARG A 332 23.78 20.32 -5.15
N LEU A 333 23.91 19.60 -4.03
CA LEU A 333 23.50 18.20 -3.95
C LEU A 333 21.99 18.02 -4.24
N LEU A 334 21.14 18.86 -3.64
CA LEU A 334 19.69 18.83 -3.89
C LEU A 334 19.38 19.08 -5.37
N ALA A 335 20.03 20.08 -5.99
CA ALA A 335 19.86 20.36 -7.41
C ALA A 335 20.30 19.17 -8.29
N ALA A 336 21.45 18.57 -7.97
CA ALA A 336 21.95 17.39 -8.67
C ALA A 336 21.01 16.18 -8.54
N LEU A 337 20.49 15.90 -7.33
CA LEU A 337 19.53 14.82 -7.10
C LEU A 337 18.20 15.08 -7.81
N THR A 338 17.72 16.33 -7.82
CA THR A 338 16.51 16.71 -8.55
C THR A 338 16.70 16.52 -10.06
N ALA A 339 17.85 16.92 -10.61
CA ALA A 339 18.17 16.73 -12.02
C ALA A 339 18.30 15.24 -12.38
N LEU A 340 19.00 14.47 -11.56
CA LEU A 340 19.16 13.01 -11.73
C LEU A 340 17.80 12.31 -11.73
N TRP A 341 16.94 12.64 -10.75
CA TRP A 341 15.58 12.12 -10.70
C TRP A 341 14.80 12.50 -11.96
N GLY A 342 14.83 13.77 -12.37
CA GLY A 342 14.08 14.25 -13.55
C GLY A 342 14.51 13.57 -14.84
N ILE A 343 15.83 13.41 -15.06
CA ILE A 343 16.37 12.68 -16.22
C ILE A 343 15.95 11.22 -16.17
N GLY A 344 16.15 10.56 -15.04
CA GLY A 344 15.76 9.16 -14.84
C GLY A 344 14.27 8.94 -15.07
N PHE A 345 13.42 9.82 -14.53
CA PHE A 345 11.98 9.79 -14.72
C PHE A 345 11.56 9.86 -16.19
N ILE A 346 12.14 10.81 -16.96
CA ILE A 346 11.85 10.92 -18.40
C ILE A 346 12.30 9.67 -19.16
N VAL A 347 13.47 9.11 -18.81
CA VAL A 347 14.00 7.90 -19.46
C VAL A 347 13.09 6.70 -19.18
N VAL A 348 12.73 6.49 -17.92
CA VAL A 348 11.86 5.36 -17.52
C VAL A 348 10.48 5.49 -18.15
N CYS A 349 9.89 6.68 -18.15
CA CYS A 349 8.60 6.93 -18.77
C CYS A 349 8.55 6.68 -20.29
N ARG A 350 9.68 6.53 -20.95
CA ARG A 350 9.72 6.09 -22.36
C ARG A 350 9.61 4.57 -22.50
N ALA A 351 10.04 3.84 -21.48
CA ALA A 351 10.08 2.38 -21.50
C ALA A 351 8.78 1.74 -20.96
N ILE A 352 8.04 2.47 -20.12
CA ILE A 352 6.77 2.01 -19.55
C ILE A 352 5.58 2.69 -20.22
N GLY A 353 4.41 2.07 -20.11
CA GLY A 353 3.14 2.65 -20.55
C GLY A 353 2.81 3.99 -19.88
N ALA A 354 1.62 4.50 -20.14
CA ALA A 354 1.22 5.84 -19.71
C ALA A 354 0.90 5.91 -18.21
N GLY A 355 0.39 4.84 -17.59
CA GLY A 355 -0.09 4.83 -16.22
C GLY A 355 1.00 4.58 -15.16
N ALA A 356 0.75 5.01 -13.94
CA ALA A 356 1.61 4.77 -12.78
C ALA A 356 1.17 3.57 -11.95
N GLY A 357 0.06 2.92 -12.30
CA GLY A 357 -0.48 1.77 -11.61
C GLY A 357 -1.19 2.11 -10.30
N ASP A 358 -1.28 1.14 -9.42
CA ASP A 358 -2.09 1.09 -8.23
C ASP A 358 -1.57 2.02 -7.10
N ASN A 359 -1.81 3.34 -7.23
CA ASN A 359 -1.30 4.35 -6.31
C ASN A 359 -2.22 5.57 -6.18
N THR A 360 -2.77 5.79 -4.99
CA THR A 360 -3.68 6.91 -4.73
C THR A 360 -3.00 8.28 -4.81
N LEU A 361 -1.70 8.36 -4.50
CA LEU A 361 -0.93 9.61 -4.56
C LEU A 361 -0.57 10.04 -5.99
N LEU A 362 -0.75 9.16 -6.98
CA LEU A 362 -0.47 9.42 -8.39
C LEU A 362 -1.73 9.40 -9.28
N GLN A 363 -2.93 9.37 -8.72
CA GLN A 363 -4.17 9.39 -9.50
C GLN A 363 -4.29 10.59 -10.46
N TRP A 364 -3.71 11.73 -10.10
CA TRP A 364 -3.61 12.88 -11.00
C TRP A 364 -2.74 12.58 -12.23
N PHE A 365 -1.71 11.75 -12.07
CA PHE A 365 -0.83 11.35 -13.17
C PHE A 365 -1.55 10.36 -14.09
N ASP A 366 -2.19 9.36 -13.53
CA ASP A 366 -2.96 8.35 -14.26
C ASP A 366 -4.15 8.96 -14.99
N PHE A 367 -4.83 9.94 -14.39
CA PHE A 367 -5.90 10.69 -15.04
C PHE A 367 -5.44 11.40 -16.32
N VAL A 368 -4.28 12.07 -16.27
CA VAL A 368 -3.76 12.74 -17.48
C VAL A 368 -3.30 11.72 -18.52
N ALA A 369 -2.74 10.59 -18.09
CA ALA A 369 -2.38 9.51 -18.99
C ALA A 369 -3.61 8.94 -19.72
N ASP A 370 -4.68 8.58 -19.00
CA ASP A 370 -5.95 8.09 -19.56
C ASP A 370 -6.56 9.07 -20.58
N ARG A 371 -6.58 10.37 -20.23
CA ARG A 371 -7.11 11.39 -21.15
C ARG A 371 -6.26 11.55 -22.39
N THR A 372 -4.95 11.38 -22.27
CA THR A 372 -4.03 11.47 -23.40
C THR A 372 -4.18 10.28 -24.33
N ASP A 373 -4.45 9.09 -23.78
CA ASP A 373 -4.66 7.86 -24.57
C ASP A 373 -5.90 7.95 -25.49
N ARG A 374 -6.85 8.81 -25.15
CA ARG A 374 -8.05 9.08 -25.98
C ARG A 374 -7.81 10.07 -27.12
N LEU A 375 -6.61 10.64 -27.25
CA LEU A 375 -6.28 11.56 -28.32
C LEU A 375 -5.92 10.81 -29.62
N PRO A 376 -6.13 11.42 -30.80
CA PRO A 376 -5.73 10.83 -32.09
C PRO A 376 -4.24 10.48 -32.12
N GLY A 377 -3.89 9.31 -32.63
CA GLY A 377 -2.60 8.63 -32.46
C GLY A 377 -1.32 9.42 -32.68
N GLY A 378 -1.28 10.42 -33.55
CA GLY A 378 -0.05 11.22 -33.75
C GLY A 378 0.22 12.27 -32.68
N SER A 379 -0.81 12.72 -31.94
CA SER A 379 -0.70 13.75 -30.90
C SER A 379 -0.42 13.17 -29.51
N GLN A 380 -0.80 11.93 -29.26
CA GLN A 380 -0.66 11.25 -27.98
C GLN A 380 0.79 11.27 -27.46
N THR A 381 1.73 10.79 -28.25
CA THR A 381 3.15 10.71 -27.86
C THR A 381 3.73 12.07 -27.53
N LEU A 382 3.36 13.10 -28.31
CA LEU A 382 3.81 14.46 -28.08
C LEU A 382 3.26 15.02 -26.77
N TRP A 383 1.96 14.86 -26.51
CA TRP A 383 1.33 15.36 -25.28
C TRP A 383 1.87 14.67 -24.03
N LEU A 384 2.09 13.35 -24.07
CA LEU A 384 2.74 12.64 -22.98
C LEU A 384 4.17 13.13 -22.73
N ALA A 385 4.94 13.39 -23.79
CA ALA A 385 6.29 13.92 -23.65
C ALA A 385 6.27 15.33 -23.03
N VAL A 386 5.41 16.22 -23.50
CA VAL A 386 5.23 17.58 -22.96
C VAL A 386 4.83 17.53 -21.50
N TRP A 387 3.85 16.68 -21.16
CA TRP A 387 3.37 16.51 -19.79
C TRP A 387 4.48 16.08 -18.82
N ARG A 388 5.27 15.08 -19.19
CA ARG A 388 6.41 14.58 -18.40
C ARG A 388 7.47 15.66 -18.18
N VAL A 389 7.77 16.45 -19.21
CA VAL A 389 8.68 17.59 -19.09
C VAL A 389 8.10 18.67 -18.17
N CYS A 390 6.80 18.97 -18.26
CA CYS A 390 6.13 19.93 -17.38
C CYS A 390 6.21 19.50 -15.91
N ILE A 391 6.06 18.20 -15.61
CA ILE A 391 6.24 17.66 -14.25
C ILE A 391 7.67 17.96 -13.75
N VAL A 392 8.69 17.61 -14.52
CA VAL A 392 10.10 17.81 -14.12
C VAL A 392 10.41 19.30 -13.91
N LEU A 393 9.94 20.17 -14.81
CA LEU A 393 10.09 21.62 -14.65
C LEU A 393 9.34 22.15 -13.43
N GLY A 394 8.11 21.71 -13.20
CA GLY A 394 7.31 22.08 -12.03
C GLY A 394 8.00 21.69 -10.73
N VAL A 395 8.55 20.49 -10.67
CA VAL A 395 9.35 20.02 -9.53
C VAL A 395 10.61 20.90 -9.36
N ALA A 396 11.36 21.19 -10.42
CA ALA A 396 12.55 22.02 -10.34
C ALA A 396 12.24 23.43 -9.82
N VAL A 397 11.15 24.05 -10.33
CA VAL A 397 10.67 25.36 -9.86
C VAL A 397 10.27 25.31 -8.40
N LEU A 398 9.49 24.29 -7.98
CA LEU A 398 9.11 24.10 -6.57
C LEU A 398 10.35 24.02 -5.67
N GLY A 399 11.38 23.27 -6.09
CA GLY A 399 12.63 23.17 -5.35
C GLY A 399 13.37 24.48 -5.21
N ALA A 400 13.46 25.23 -6.29
CA ALA A 400 14.08 26.56 -6.29
C ALA A 400 13.35 27.51 -5.33
N VAL A 401 12.02 27.49 -5.33
CA VAL A 401 11.19 28.30 -4.43
C VAL A 401 11.35 27.87 -2.97
N LEU A 402 11.33 26.56 -2.69
CA LEU A 402 11.52 26.01 -1.34
C LEU A 402 12.86 26.43 -0.74
N VAL A 403 13.93 26.34 -1.53
CA VAL A 403 15.29 26.69 -1.10
C VAL A 403 15.46 28.22 -0.91
N ARG A 404 14.86 29.04 -1.81
CA ARG A 404 15.02 30.51 -1.80
C ARG A 404 14.21 31.19 -0.71
N HIS A 405 12.97 30.78 -0.51
CA HIS A 405 12.00 31.48 0.34
C HIS A 405 11.68 30.74 1.64
N ARG A 406 12.35 29.62 1.96
CA ARG A 406 11.94 28.74 3.06
C ARG A 406 10.43 28.39 2.97
N GLY A 407 9.93 28.22 1.79
CA GLY A 407 8.59 28.29 1.22
C GLY A 407 7.48 27.49 1.86
N ARG A 408 7.25 27.64 3.16
CA ARG A 408 6.22 26.93 3.93
C ARG A 408 4.81 27.11 3.37
N ARG A 409 4.48 28.33 2.90
CA ARG A 409 3.18 28.61 2.27
C ARG A 409 3.06 27.93 0.92
N VAL A 410 4.15 27.91 0.16
CA VAL A 410 4.19 27.25 -1.14
C VAL A 410 4.07 25.74 -0.98
N LEU A 411 4.74 25.16 0.03
CA LEU A 411 4.60 23.73 0.34
C LEU A 411 3.15 23.37 0.70
N ALA A 412 2.51 24.19 1.57
CA ALA A 412 1.12 23.96 1.94
C ALA A 412 0.18 24.07 0.74
N ALA A 413 0.37 25.07 -0.12
CA ALA A 413 -0.41 25.23 -1.33
C ALA A 413 -0.17 24.05 -2.31
N ALA A 414 1.08 23.66 -2.53
CA ALA A 414 1.42 22.54 -3.39
C ALA A 414 0.82 21.21 -2.89
N ALA A 415 0.91 20.95 -1.57
CA ALA A 415 0.30 19.77 -0.97
C ALA A 415 -1.22 19.74 -1.16
N LEU A 416 -1.90 20.84 -0.92
CA LEU A 416 -3.36 20.95 -1.12
C LEU A 416 -3.76 20.79 -2.59
N VAL A 417 -3.02 21.41 -3.51
CA VAL A 417 -3.26 21.28 -4.96
C VAL A 417 -3.06 19.84 -5.42
N LEU A 418 -1.98 19.18 -4.98
CA LEU A 418 -1.73 17.78 -5.32
C LEU A 418 -2.78 16.84 -4.73
N CYS A 419 -3.18 17.04 -3.47
CA CYS A 419 -4.28 16.26 -2.89
C CYS A 419 -5.59 16.45 -3.67
N ALA A 420 -5.94 17.70 -4.00
CA ALA A 420 -7.14 17.99 -4.79
C ALA A 420 -7.07 17.36 -6.20
N ALA A 421 -5.92 17.43 -6.85
CA ALA A 421 -5.71 16.82 -8.17
C ALA A 421 -5.83 15.28 -8.13
N CYS A 422 -5.34 14.64 -7.06
CA CYS A 422 -5.52 13.20 -6.87
C CYS A 422 -7.01 12.83 -6.69
N TYR A 423 -7.76 13.56 -5.84
CA TYR A 423 -9.19 13.31 -5.66
C TYR A 423 -9.99 13.53 -6.94
N LEU A 424 -9.66 14.57 -7.71
CA LEU A 424 -10.31 14.80 -9.01
C LEU A 424 -9.97 13.68 -9.99
N GLY A 425 -8.73 13.20 -9.99
CA GLY A 425 -8.30 12.05 -10.79
C GLY A 425 -9.06 10.79 -10.40
N GLU A 426 -9.14 10.48 -9.10
CA GLU A 426 -9.88 9.34 -8.58
C GLU A 426 -11.35 9.38 -8.99
N CYS A 427 -12.03 10.51 -8.76
CA CYS A 427 -13.44 10.68 -9.16
C CYS A 427 -13.69 10.54 -10.67
N ALA A 428 -12.68 10.76 -11.49
CA ALA A 428 -12.81 10.69 -12.94
C ALA A 428 -12.41 9.32 -13.51
N LEU A 429 -11.49 8.61 -12.86
CA LEU A 429 -11.00 7.30 -13.29
C LEU A 429 -11.87 6.16 -12.76
N VAL A 430 -12.40 6.29 -11.55
CA VAL A 430 -13.24 5.28 -10.92
C VAL A 430 -14.70 5.74 -11.00
N PRO A 431 -15.45 5.35 -12.03
CA PRO A 431 -16.88 5.59 -12.06
C PRO A 431 -17.55 4.74 -10.97
N PHE A 432 -17.95 5.39 -9.89
CA PHE A 432 -18.65 4.75 -8.76
C PHE A 432 -20.01 4.13 -9.12
N ASP A 433 -20.45 4.29 -10.35
CA ASP A 433 -21.74 3.80 -10.85
C ASP A 433 -21.55 2.93 -12.10
N SER A 434 -20.52 2.07 -12.09
CA SER A 434 -20.28 1.14 -13.20
C SER A 434 -21.28 -0.03 -13.14
N PRO A 435 -21.74 -0.55 -14.29
CA PRO A 435 -22.55 -1.77 -14.33
C PRO A 435 -21.89 -2.96 -13.63
N ILE A 436 -20.56 -3.03 -13.67
CA ILE A 436 -19.77 -4.08 -13.01
C ILE A 436 -19.97 -4.03 -11.50
N ASN A 437 -19.91 -2.84 -10.88
CA ASN A 437 -20.09 -2.70 -9.44
C ASN A 437 -21.51 -3.09 -9.00
N ARG A 438 -22.55 -2.70 -9.77
CA ARG A 438 -23.94 -3.12 -9.51
C ARG A 438 -24.11 -4.62 -9.61
N THR A 439 -23.49 -5.22 -10.59
CA THR A 439 -23.51 -6.66 -10.79
C THR A 439 -22.79 -7.38 -9.66
N GLY A 440 -21.64 -6.90 -9.23
CA GLY A 440 -20.91 -7.46 -8.10
C GLY A 440 -21.73 -7.45 -6.80
N LEU A 441 -22.48 -6.37 -6.52
CA LEU A 441 -23.35 -6.31 -5.34
C LEU A 441 -24.53 -7.28 -5.44
N LEU A 442 -25.21 -7.33 -6.58
CA LEU A 442 -26.30 -8.27 -6.83
C LEU A 442 -25.81 -9.70 -6.65
N PHE A 443 -24.66 -9.99 -7.22
CA PHE A 443 -24.06 -11.30 -7.14
C PHE A 443 -23.68 -11.68 -5.71
N TYR A 444 -23.06 -10.76 -4.97
CA TYR A 444 -22.76 -10.95 -3.57
C TYR A 444 -24.03 -11.18 -2.73
N ASN A 445 -25.06 -10.38 -2.93
CA ASN A 445 -26.32 -10.53 -2.22
C ASN A 445 -26.96 -11.89 -2.53
N THR A 446 -27.05 -12.25 -3.80
CA THR A 446 -27.69 -13.51 -4.21
C THR A 446 -26.95 -14.71 -3.67
N LEU A 447 -25.63 -14.75 -3.80
CA LEU A 447 -24.86 -15.91 -3.39
C LEU A 447 -24.66 -16.03 -1.88
N PHE A 448 -24.46 -14.93 -1.19
CA PHE A 448 -24.15 -14.97 0.24
C PHE A 448 -25.39 -14.87 1.13
N ASP A 449 -26.44 -14.20 0.70
CA ASP A 449 -27.67 -14.09 1.49
C ASP A 449 -28.61 -15.26 1.26
N GLU A 450 -28.69 -15.77 0.04
CA GLU A 450 -29.58 -16.88 -0.31
C GLU A 450 -28.93 -18.24 -0.23
N ASN A 451 -27.62 -18.33 -0.52
CA ASN A 451 -26.83 -19.56 -0.46
C ASN A 451 -25.45 -19.28 0.13
N ALA A 452 -25.34 -19.40 1.43
CA ALA A 452 -24.07 -19.20 2.14
C ALA A 452 -22.92 -20.14 1.72
N CYS A 453 -23.21 -21.14 0.90
CA CYS A 453 -22.23 -22.13 0.42
C CYS A 453 -21.67 -21.81 -0.97
N CYS A 454 -22.31 -20.95 -1.73
CA CYS A 454 -21.85 -20.61 -3.07
C CYS A 454 -20.81 -19.48 -3.00
N HIS A 455 -19.58 -19.84 -3.19
CA HIS A 455 -18.49 -18.89 -3.33
C HIS A 455 -18.16 -18.69 -4.80
N LEU A 456 -18.13 -17.44 -5.20
CA LEU A 456 -17.71 -17.11 -6.53
C LEU A 456 -16.23 -17.34 -6.70
N ALA A 457 -15.82 -17.95 -7.79
CA ALA A 457 -14.43 -18.00 -8.23
C ALA A 457 -13.84 -16.60 -8.59
N LEU A 458 -14.57 -15.54 -8.29
CA LEU A 458 -14.19 -14.13 -8.49
C LEU A 458 -13.07 -13.63 -7.59
N GLY A 459 -12.48 -14.47 -6.80
CA GLY A 459 -11.56 -13.99 -5.77
C GLY A 459 -10.14 -13.72 -6.20
N MET A 460 -9.77 -13.72 -7.48
CA MET A 460 -8.36 -13.64 -7.89
C MET A 460 -8.04 -12.51 -8.88
N GLY A 461 -8.70 -11.42 -8.82
CA GLY A 461 -8.66 -10.43 -9.88
C GLY A 461 -9.74 -10.78 -10.89
N PHE A 462 -10.70 -9.91 -11.03
CA PHE A 462 -11.90 -10.20 -11.80
C PHE A 462 -11.56 -10.58 -13.25
N ALA A 463 -10.65 -9.85 -13.86
CA ALA A 463 -10.19 -10.11 -15.22
C ALA A 463 -9.36 -11.39 -15.33
N ASP A 464 -8.44 -11.62 -14.39
CA ASP A 464 -7.54 -12.77 -14.44
C ASP A 464 -8.30 -14.08 -14.19
N THR A 465 -9.28 -14.08 -13.28
CA THR A 465 -10.10 -15.26 -13.02
C THR A 465 -10.99 -15.60 -14.21
N ILE A 466 -11.57 -14.59 -14.84
CA ILE A 466 -12.36 -14.78 -16.06
C ILE A 466 -11.47 -15.37 -17.16
N ASN A 467 -10.34 -14.74 -17.45
CA ASN A 467 -9.43 -15.21 -18.48
C ASN A 467 -8.89 -16.61 -18.18
N ASP A 468 -8.63 -16.96 -16.93
CA ASP A 468 -8.13 -18.27 -16.54
C ASP A 468 -9.17 -19.38 -16.69
N PHE A 469 -10.44 -19.11 -16.43
CA PHE A 469 -11.51 -20.13 -16.52
C PHE A 469 -12.23 -20.13 -17.87
N GLU A 470 -12.17 -19.04 -18.61
CA GLU A 470 -12.88 -18.84 -19.88
C GLU A 470 -12.53 -19.87 -20.95
N HIS A 471 -11.31 -20.40 -20.92
CA HIS A 471 -10.77 -21.36 -21.90
C HIS A 471 -10.50 -22.75 -21.34
N ARG A 472 -10.90 -23.02 -20.09
CA ARG A 472 -10.57 -24.28 -19.42
C ARG A 472 -11.78 -25.18 -19.24
N THR A 473 -11.60 -26.43 -19.59
CA THR A 473 -12.58 -27.48 -19.27
C THR A 473 -12.54 -27.82 -17.77
N LEU A 474 -13.60 -28.47 -17.29
CA LEU A 474 -13.67 -28.96 -15.91
C LEU A 474 -12.48 -29.86 -15.52
N GLU A 475 -12.02 -30.67 -16.47
CA GLU A 475 -10.86 -31.56 -16.29
C GLU A 475 -9.54 -30.78 -16.15
N GLU A 476 -9.36 -29.72 -16.95
CA GLU A 476 -8.21 -28.84 -16.84
C GLU A 476 -8.19 -28.07 -15.53
N CYS A 477 -9.34 -27.62 -15.04
CA CYS A 477 -9.47 -27.00 -13.73
C CYS A 477 -9.11 -27.98 -12.61
N ARG A 478 -9.51 -29.23 -12.69
CA ARG A 478 -9.12 -30.31 -11.76
C ARG A 478 -7.62 -30.58 -11.80
N ALA A 479 -7.04 -30.63 -12.99
CA ALA A 479 -5.59 -30.82 -13.18
C ALA A 479 -4.74 -29.69 -12.57
N LEU A 480 -5.31 -28.48 -12.43
CA LEU A 480 -4.68 -27.34 -11.78
C LEU A 480 -4.86 -27.32 -10.25
N GLY A 481 -5.46 -28.37 -9.67
CA GLY A 481 -5.70 -28.47 -8.24
C GLY A 481 -6.95 -27.73 -7.75
N VAL A 482 -7.84 -27.33 -8.65
CA VAL A 482 -9.20 -26.95 -8.30
C VAL A 482 -9.91 -28.22 -7.88
N ASN A 483 -10.15 -28.38 -6.60
CA ASN A 483 -10.76 -29.62 -6.09
C ASN A 483 -12.27 -29.66 -6.38
N ASP A 484 -12.85 -30.86 -6.33
CA ASP A 484 -14.24 -31.09 -6.65
C ASP A 484 -15.20 -30.28 -5.75
N SER A 485 -14.83 -29.99 -4.52
CA SER A 485 -15.65 -29.16 -3.64
C SER A 485 -15.70 -27.68 -4.11
N MET A 486 -14.62 -27.17 -4.70
CA MET A 486 -14.64 -25.83 -5.31
C MET A 486 -15.54 -25.81 -6.56
N ILE A 487 -15.55 -26.89 -7.33
CA ILE A 487 -16.37 -26.99 -8.54
C ILE A 487 -17.85 -27.13 -8.19
N HIS A 488 -18.16 -27.79 -7.10
CA HIS A 488 -19.54 -28.03 -6.66
C HIS A 488 -20.13 -26.89 -5.81
N GLU A 489 -19.28 -26.11 -5.15
CA GLU A 489 -19.70 -25.05 -4.23
C GLU A 489 -19.49 -23.65 -4.81
N ASP A 490 -18.66 -23.51 -5.86
CA ASP A 490 -18.33 -22.22 -6.47
C ASP A 490 -18.91 -22.12 -7.88
N PHE A 491 -19.38 -20.94 -8.23
CA PHE A 491 -19.73 -20.60 -9.60
C PHE A 491 -18.46 -20.26 -10.39
N MET A 492 -18.32 -20.83 -11.57
CA MET A 492 -17.33 -20.41 -12.55
C MET A 492 -17.93 -19.31 -13.43
N ILE A 493 -17.25 -18.18 -13.48
CA ILE A 493 -17.71 -17.01 -14.23
C ILE A 493 -16.79 -16.78 -15.41
N GLY A 494 -17.38 -16.65 -16.57
CA GLY A 494 -16.70 -16.33 -17.80
C GLY A 494 -17.08 -14.98 -18.38
N SER A 495 -16.47 -14.60 -19.48
CA SER A 495 -16.81 -13.37 -20.19
C SER A 495 -18.14 -13.50 -20.95
N ALA A 496 -18.77 -12.38 -21.16
CA ALA A 496 -20.09 -12.32 -21.77
C ALA A 496 -20.18 -12.74 -23.23
N ASP A 497 -19.08 -12.75 -23.92
CA ASP A 497 -19.03 -13.13 -25.34
C ASP A 497 -18.94 -14.64 -25.53
N LEU A 498 -18.68 -15.37 -24.46
CA LEU A 498 -18.69 -16.81 -24.42
C LEU A 498 -19.93 -17.27 -23.64
N SER A 499 -20.67 -18.22 -24.14
CA SER A 499 -21.78 -18.84 -23.42
C SER A 499 -21.20 -19.73 -22.31
N ILE A 500 -20.59 -19.08 -21.32
CA ILE A 500 -20.09 -19.77 -20.15
C ILE A 500 -21.19 -19.87 -19.14
N ASP A 501 -21.38 -21.06 -18.71
CA ASP A 501 -22.34 -21.44 -17.72
C ASP A 501 -21.64 -21.61 -16.38
N ALA A 502 -22.27 -21.17 -15.31
CA ALA A 502 -21.81 -21.50 -13.98
C ALA A 502 -22.19 -22.95 -13.66
N VAL A 503 -21.26 -23.68 -13.14
CA VAL A 503 -21.51 -25.00 -12.56
C VAL A 503 -21.87 -24.79 -11.09
N CYS A 504 -23.11 -25.03 -10.73
CA CYS A 504 -23.54 -25.01 -9.35
C CYS A 504 -23.73 -26.42 -8.80
N ASP A 505 -24.02 -26.52 -7.51
CA ASP A 505 -24.25 -27.78 -6.80
C ASP A 505 -25.23 -28.69 -7.55
N GLY A 506 -24.86 -29.97 -7.66
CA GLY A 506 -25.62 -30.98 -8.42
C GLY A 506 -25.39 -30.97 -9.93
N GLY A 507 -24.36 -30.31 -10.42
CA GLY A 507 -23.98 -30.30 -11.85
C GLY A 507 -24.92 -29.51 -12.75
N LYS A 508 -25.79 -28.66 -12.17
CA LYS A 508 -26.61 -27.74 -12.95
C LYS A 508 -25.74 -26.63 -13.50
N VAL A 509 -25.81 -26.41 -14.79
CA VAL A 509 -25.15 -25.32 -15.48
C VAL A 509 -26.13 -24.13 -15.53
N VAL A 510 -25.72 -23.02 -14.99
CA VAL A 510 -26.51 -21.78 -14.94
C VAL A 510 -25.76 -20.70 -15.70
N PRO A 511 -26.37 -20.11 -16.75
CA PRO A 511 -25.71 -19.03 -17.47
C PRO A 511 -25.60 -17.80 -16.56
N ILE A 512 -24.39 -17.28 -16.42
CA ILE A 512 -24.10 -16.12 -15.57
C ILE A 512 -23.93 -14.86 -16.40
N PHE A 513 -23.57 -15.00 -17.68
CA PHE A 513 -23.37 -13.87 -18.56
C PHE A 513 -24.35 -13.86 -19.72
N ARG A 514 -24.89 -12.70 -19.98
CA ARG A 514 -25.70 -12.42 -21.18
C ARG A 514 -25.34 -11.05 -21.75
N ASN A 515 -25.04 -11.00 -23.05
CA ASN A 515 -24.91 -9.76 -23.83
C ASN A 515 -23.95 -8.71 -23.22
N GLY A 516 -22.79 -9.11 -22.81
CA GLY A 516 -21.80 -8.17 -22.26
C GLY A 516 -22.09 -7.70 -20.83
N THR A 517 -23.08 -8.25 -20.16
CA THR A 517 -23.43 -7.93 -18.79
C THR A 517 -23.51 -9.18 -17.93
N TRP A 518 -23.15 -9.05 -16.65
CA TRP A 518 -23.35 -10.10 -15.68
C TRP A 518 -24.84 -10.35 -15.48
N ALA A 519 -25.26 -11.57 -15.64
CA ALA A 519 -26.62 -12.00 -15.36
C ALA A 519 -26.60 -13.14 -14.34
N PHE A 520 -27.48 -13.08 -13.39
CA PHE A 520 -27.71 -14.06 -12.34
C PHE A 520 -28.88 -14.93 -12.65
#